data_ca554cede822f1cc65523cc75ca9b6c8
#
_entry.id   ca554cede822f1cc65523cc75ca9b6c8
#
_cell.length_a   1.000
_cell.length_b   1.000
_cell.length_c   1.000
_cell.angle_alpha   90.00
_cell.angle_beta   90.00
_cell.angle_gamma   90.00
#
_symmetry.space_group_name_H-M   'P 1'
#
loop_
_entity.id
_entity.type
_entity.pdbx_description
1 polymer ?
#
loop_
_entity_poly.entity_id
_entity_poly.type
_entity_poly.pdbx_seq_one_letter_code
_entity_poly.pdbx_strand_id
1 'polypeptide(L)' 'MNRFDRLFGIRGEARVRFGDGDFKVIANGDFVRCAVTGEPIALGDLRYWNVERQEAYVSAAASLQRTLDLRRNELR' A
#
# COMPACT_ATOMS: atom_id res chain seq x y z
N MET A 1 0.27 21.95 7.77
CA MET A 1 0.87 20.78 7.10
C MET A 1 1.52 19.88 8.12
N ASN A 2 1.24 18.62 8.08
CA ASN A 2 1.76 17.70 9.08
C ASN A 2 3.17 17.23 8.72
N ARG A 3 3.78 16.56 9.68
CA ARG A 3 5.15 16.09 9.54
C ARG A 3 5.30 15.10 8.38
N PHE A 4 4.27 14.34 8.11
CA PHE A 4 4.26 13.36 7.04
C PHE A 4 4.51 14.01 5.68
N ASP A 5 3.77 15.07 5.37
CA ASP A 5 3.91 15.74 4.08
C ASP A 5 5.32 16.25 3.84
N ARG A 6 5.98 16.72 4.89
CA ARG A 6 7.33 17.24 4.78
C ARG A 6 8.35 16.15 4.49
N LEU A 7 8.12 14.95 5.04
CA LEU A 7 9.07 13.85 4.90
C LEU A 7 8.80 13.00 3.66
N PHE A 8 7.53 12.80 3.33
CA PHE A 8 7.17 11.88 2.25
C PHE A 8 6.95 12.57 0.90
N GLY A 9 6.84 13.87 0.87
CA GLY A 9 6.65 14.58 -0.38
C GLY A 9 7.91 14.80 -1.18
N ILE A 10 9.09 14.52 -0.60
CA ILE A 10 10.36 14.86 -1.24
C ILE A 10 10.57 14.09 -2.54
N ARG A 11 10.38 12.80 -2.52
CA ARG A 11 10.56 11.96 -3.71
C ARG A 11 9.25 11.54 -4.35
N GLY A 12 8.14 11.76 -3.66
CA GLY A 12 6.84 11.40 -4.16
C GLY A 12 6.53 9.91 -4.02
N GLU A 13 5.53 9.49 -4.74
CA GLU A 13 5.03 8.11 -4.67
C GLU A 13 5.92 7.17 -5.46
N ALA A 14 6.33 6.08 -4.82
CA ALA A 14 7.10 5.03 -5.47
C ALA A 14 6.19 4.11 -6.25
N ARG A 15 6.75 3.44 -7.24
CA ARG A 15 6.09 2.32 -7.89
C ARG A 15 6.87 1.07 -7.50
N VAL A 16 6.15 0.07 -6.98
CA VAL A 16 6.78 -1.16 -6.51
C VAL A 16 6.05 -2.36 -7.08
N ARG A 17 6.78 -3.45 -7.18
CA ARG A 17 6.22 -4.74 -7.55
C ARG A 17 6.25 -5.63 -6.31
N PHE A 18 5.09 -6.10 -5.89
CA PHE A 18 4.96 -6.93 -4.70
C PHE A 18 5.18 -8.39 -5.04
N GLY A 19 6.01 -9.07 -4.25
CA GLY A 19 6.27 -10.49 -4.38
C GLY A 19 5.97 -11.22 -3.09
N ASP A 20 6.25 -12.50 -3.07
CA ASP A 20 6.02 -13.35 -1.89
C ASP A 20 7.08 -13.06 -0.84
N GLY A 21 6.76 -12.23 0.11
CA GLY A 21 7.66 -11.92 1.22
C GLY A 21 8.56 -10.73 1.01
N ASP A 22 8.57 -10.14 -0.19
CA ASP A 22 9.38 -8.96 -0.45
C ASP A 22 8.80 -8.17 -1.61
N PHE A 23 9.26 -6.93 -1.78
CA PHE A 23 8.85 -6.10 -2.89
C PHE A 23 10.08 -5.45 -3.54
N LYS A 24 9.94 -5.08 -4.81
CA LYS A 24 11.00 -4.41 -5.55
C LYS A 24 10.53 -3.03 -6.00
N VAL A 25 11.40 -2.04 -5.85
CA VAL A 25 11.09 -0.67 -6.29
C VAL A 25 11.34 -0.59 -7.80
N ILE A 26 10.29 -0.26 -8.54
CA ILE A 26 10.35 -0.11 -10.00
C ILE A 26 10.65 1.34 -10.35
N ALA A 27 10.01 2.27 -9.67
CA ALA A 27 10.25 3.70 -9.82
C ALA A 27 10.45 4.30 -8.44
N ASN A 28 11.49 5.11 -8.28
CA ASN A 28 11.88 5.67 -6.99
C ASN A 28 10.80 6.56 -6.39
N GLY A 29 10.72 6.51 -5.06
CA GLY A 29 9.81 7.33 -4.29
C GLY A 29 9.97 6.99 -2.82
N ASP A 30 9.24 7.71 -1.95
CA ASP A 30 9.34 7.55 -0.50
C ASP A 30 8.22 6.70 0.08
N PHE A 31 7.12 6.54 -0.65
CA PHE A 31 5.93 5.89 -0.12
C PHE A 31 5.10 5.26 -1.23
N VAL A 32 4.18 4.39 -0.82
CA VAL A 32 3.10 3.88 -1.66
C VAL A 32 1.79 4.17 -0.92
N ARG A 33 0.66 4.02 -1.61
CA ARG A 33 -0.63 4.29 -0.98
C ARG A 33 -1.39 3.01 -0.68
N CYS A 34 -2.09 3.04 0.45
CA CYS A 34 -2.98 1.96 0.83
C CYS A 34 -4.16 1.89 -0.14
N ALA A 35 -4.46 0.70 -0.63
CA ALA A 35 -5.55 0.50 -1.58
C ALA A 35 -6.94 0.72 -0.96
N VAL A 36 -7.04 0.65 0.37
CA VAL A 36 -8.32 0.80 1.07
C VAL A 36 -8.53 2.22 1.56
N THR A 37 -7.53 2.78 2.24
CA THR A 37 -7.68 4.07 2.91
C THR A 37 -7.11 5.24 2.12
N GLY A 38 -6.24 4.97 1.15
CA GLY A 38 -5.53 6.03 0.43
C GLY A 38 -4.38 6.63 1.21
N GLU A 39 -4.16 6.17 2.45
CA GLU A 39 -3.10 6.70 3.28
C GLU A 39 -1.74 6.33 2.70
N PRO A 40 -0.77 7.24 2.78
CA PRO A 40 0.58 6.94 2.36
C PRO A 40 1.27 6.00 3.36
N ILE A 41 2.07 5.10 2.83
CA ILE A 41 2.82 4.11 3.62
C ILE A 41 4.28 4.27 3.24
N ALA A 42 5.13 4.66 4.19
CA ALA A 42 6.56 4.73 3.95
C ALA A 42 7.08 3.36 3.53
N LEU A 43 8.00 3.29 2.61
CA LEU A 43 8.51 2.00 2.13
C LEU A 43 9.09 1.17 3.28
N GLY A 44 9.72 1.80 4.26
CA GLY A 44 10.25 1.11 5.42
C GLY A 44 9.18 0.53 6.35
N ASP A 45 7.95 1.02 6.24
CA ASP A 45 6.82 0.56 7.05
C ASP A 45 5.88 -0.37 6.27
N LEU A 46 6.18 -0.63 5.03
CA LEU A 46 5.33 -1.45 4.17
C LEU A 46 5.44 -2.92 4.58
N ARG A 47 4.34 -3.48 5.09
CA ARG A 47 4.32 -4.84 5.63
C ARG A 47 3.19 -5.70 5.08
N TYR A 48 2.12 -5.07 4.56
CA TYR A 48 0.92 -5.80 4.10
C TYR A 48 0.65 -5.47 2.65
N TRP A 49 0.54 -6.50 1.82
CA TRP A 49 0.21 -6.32 0.42
C TRP A 49 -0.41 -7.60 -0.13
N ASN A 50 -0.97 -7.48 -1.34
CA ASN A 50 -1.51 -8.61 -2.07
C ASN A 50 -0.78 -8.75 -3.39
N VAL A 51 -0.20 -9.91 -3.64
CA VAL A 51 0.60 -10.15 -4.83
C VAL A 51 -0.26 -10.20 -6.08
N GLU A 52 -1.39 -10.86 -6.01
CA GLU A 52 -2.26 -11.02 -7.18
C GLU A 52 -2.82 -9.69 -7.66
N ARG A 53 -3.27 -8.88 -6.73
CA ARG A 53 -3.83 -7.56 -7.05
C ARG A 53 -2.79 -6.46 -7.11
N GLN A 54 -1.57 -6.73 -6.65
CA GLN A 54 -0.49 -5.73 -6.60
C GLN A 54 -0.94 -4.48 -5.85
N GLU A 55 -1.42 -4.68 -4.63
CA GLU A 55 -1.93 -3.63 -3.76
C GLU A 55 -1.24 -3.64 -2.42
N ALA A 56 -1.01 -2.44 -1.86
CA ALA A 56 -0.47 -2.28 -0.52
C ALA A 56 -1.58 -1.93 0.46
N TYR A 57 -1.39 -2.29 1.72
CA TYR A 57 -2.34 -1.99 2.79
C TYR A 57 -1.58 -1.39 3.97
N VAL A 58 -2.16 -0.35 4.56
CA VAL A 58 -1.53 0.35 5.68
C VAL A 58 -1.51 -0.48 6.95
N SER A 59 -2.41 -1.46 7.07
CA SER A 59 -2.55 -2.28 8.28
C SER A 59 -3.15 -3.62 7.95
N ALA A 60 -3.09 -4.55 8.92
CA ALA A 60 -3.77 -5.83 8.81
C ALA A 60 -5.28 -5.62 8.69
N ALA A 61 -5.82 -4.63 9.41
CA ALA A 61 -7.24 -4.31 9.33
C ALA A 61 -7.65 -3.86 7.92
N ALA A 62 -6.83 -3.05 7.27
CA ALA A 62 -7.10 -2.61 5.91
C ALA A 62 -7.07 -3.79 4.94
N SER A 63 -6.11 -4.69 5.11
CA SER A 63 -6.01 -5.90 4.29
C SER A 63 -7.26 -6.77 4.43
N LEU A 64 -7.72 -6.96 5.66
CA LEU A 64 -8.94 -7.72 5.93
C LEU A 64 -10.15 -7.04 5.33
N GLN A 65 -10.26 -5.74 5.48
CA GLN A 65 -11.37 -4.96 4.93
C GLN A 65 -11.46 -5.15 3.42
N ARG A 66 -10.32 -5.09 2.73
CA ARG A 66 -10.29 -5.30 1.28
C ARG A 66 -10.79 -6.68 0.90
N THR A 67 -10.35 -7.70 1.63
CA THR A 67 -10.76 -9.08 1.39
C THR A 67 -12.28 -9.23 1.55
N LEU A 68 -12.82 -8.66 2.62
CA LEU A 68 -14.26 -8.74 2.89
C LEU A 68 -15.06 -8.01 1.83
N ASP A 69 -14.61 -6.83 1.40
CA ASP A 69 -15.30 -6.06 0.38
C ASP A 69 -15.33 -6.80 -0.95
N LEU A 70 -14.23 -7.41 -1.34
CA LEU A 70 -14.16 -8.16 -2.59
C LEU A 70 -15.04 -9.41 -2.53
N ARG A 71 -15.04 -10.10 -1.40
CA ARG A 71 -15.90 -11.29 -1.22
C ARG A 71 -17.36 -10.90 -1.28
N ARG A 72 -17.74 -9.77 -0.67
CA ARG A 72 -19.11 -9.28 -0.73
C ARG A 72 -19.55 -9.03 -2.16
N ASN A 73 -18.66 -8.46 -2.97
CA ASN A 73 -18.97 -8.19 -4.38
C ASN A 73 -19.14 -9.47 -5.17
N GLU A 74 -18.39 -10.50 -4.85
CA GLU A 74 -18.51 -11.80 -5.52
C GLU A 74 -19.85 -12.48 -5.25
N LEU A 75 -20.42 -12.25 -4.07
CA LEU A 75 -21.66 -12.89 -3.66
C LEU A 75 -22.91 -12.22 -4.22
N ARG A 76 -22.77 -11.15 -4.93
CA ARG A 76 -23.90 -10.43 -5.50
C ARG A 76 -24.42 -11.06 -6.79
#